data_880d097dfae17601fabbd1518fc173dd
#
_entry.id   880d097dfae17601fabbd1518fc173dd
#
_cell.length_a   1.000
_cell.length_b   1.000
_cell.length_c   1.000
_cell.angle_alpha   90.00
_cell.angle_beta   90.00
_cell.angle_gamma   90.00
#
_symmetry.space_group_name_H-M   'P 1'
#
loop_
_entity.id
_entity.type
_entity.pdbx_description
1 polymer ?
#
loop_
_entity_poly.entity_id
_entity_poly.type
_entity_poly.pdbx_seq_one_letter_code
_entity_poly.pdbx_strand_id
1 'polypeptide(L)'
;MFGVCCQTLDGANVVREARKTIKNARYEENGDEAKKVRERLDAAEKSLMDALSGEKKVVKRAELYYTAALVQCRLNDIENEKIYLKRAYDTVLYYNSIYNAYKYFEKCDSVELASDYKGRFKFRSSARKRLLEHRANLLNGGRFYLRKKNYTEAFRFLDLYLSSAEYPALKSDFLNQTDTMYSRVAYWIIATGYHIGAYEGVIRYAPMALRYSKNQQYVQEYLCRSHLALNDTAAWVKELKRGIVNFPDHTYFFTSLQEFLNRKGKYDDALLFADRMIQYDPKNALFWYAKALVYMRKDDYKNCIANCDVVLTLDSMNIEANYFKGLAYCNMAKASSDAMKKSELKSAAY
;
A
#
# COMPACT_ATOMS: atom_id res chain seq x y z
N MET A 1 -29.05 -26.49 -38.41
CA MET A 1 -29.12 -26.29 -36.96
C MET A 1 -28.30 -27.39 -36.27
N PHE A 2 -27.04 -27.11 -35.97
CA PHE A 2 -26.25 -28.03 -35.15
C PHE A 2 -26.34 -27.51 -33.71
N GLY A 3 -27.17 -28.23 -32.89
CA GLY A 3 -27.20 -28.01 -31.48
C GLY A 3 -25.87 -28.44 -30.85
N VAL A 4 -25.06 -27.49 -30.39
CA VAL A 4 -23.95 -27.76 -29.51
C VAL A 4 -24.56 -28.20 -28.19
N CYS A 5 -24.60 -29.51 -27.97
CA CYS A 5 -24.94 -30.12 -26.69
C CYS A 5 -23.85 -29.70 -25.68
N CYS A 6 -24.11 -28.65 -24.92
CA CYS A 6 -23.31 -28.28 -23.77
C CYS A 6 -23.49 -29.42 -22.73
N GLN A 7 -22.65 -30.47 -22.83
CA GLN A 7 -22.56 -31.46 -21.75
C GLN A 7 -22.10 -30.70 -20.49
N THR A 8 -23.03 -30.49 -19.55
CA THR A 8 -22.67 -30.03 -18.20
C THR A 8 -21.70 -31.07 -17.62
N LEU A 9 -20.41 -30.68 -17.54
CA LEU A 9 -19.38 -31.51 -16.93
C LEU A 9 -19.86 -31.87 -15.51
N ASP A 10 -20.05 -33.15 -15.24
CA ASP A 10 -20.40 -33.59 -13.89
C ASP A 10 -19.24 -33.25 -12.93
N GLY A 11 -19.46 -32.27 -12.04
CA GLY A 11 -18.45 -31.76 -11.13
C GLY A 11 -17.77 -32.84 -10.30
N ALA A 12 -18.47 -33.94 -9.96
CA ALA A 12 -17.90 -35.08 -9.23
C ALA A 12 -16.87 -35.85 -10.08
N ASN A 13 -17.14 -35.98 -11.36
CA ASN A 13 -16.21 -36.66 -12.28
C ASN A 13 -14.94 -35.80 -12.51
N VAL A 14 -15.12 -34.50 -12.68
CA VAL A 14 -14.02 -33.54 -12.84
C VAL A 14 -13.12 -33.55 -11.60
N VAL A 15 -13.67 -33.53 -10.40
CA VAL A 15 -12.92 -33.62 -9.13
C VAL A 15 -12.12 -34.93 -9.07
N ARG A 16 -12.73 -36.06 -9.44
CA ARG A 16 -12.07 -37.38 -9.42
C ARG A 16 -10.86 -37.40 -10.39
N GLU A 17 -11.03 -36.94 -11.62
CA GLU A 17 -9.94 -36.90 -12.60
C GLU A 17 -8.84 -35.90 -12.20
N ALA A 18 -9.18 -34.74 -11.66
CA ALA A 18 -8.20 -33.79 -11.14
C ALA A 18 -7.37 -34.39 -10.00
N ARG A 19 -8.00 -35.08 -9.05
CA ARG A 19 -7.30 -35.79 -7.95
C ARG A 19 -6.37 -36.89 -8.46
N LYS A 20 -6.79 -37.62 -9.50
CA LYS A 20 -5.93 -38.61 -10.16
C LYS A 20 -4.73 -37.95 -10.81
N THR A 21 -4.90 -36.84 -11.51
CA THR A 21 -3.83 -36.03 -12.10
C THR A 21 -2.85 -35.55 -11.03
N ILE A 22 -3.34 -34.95 -9.93
CA ILE A 22 -2.51 -34.50 -8.79
C ILE A 22 -1.67 -35.68 -8.23
N LYS A 23 -2.31 -36.83 -8.00
CA LYS A 23 -1.63 -38.00 -7.46
C LYS A 23 -0.52 -38.54 -8.36
N ASN A 24 -0.72 -38.47 -9.68
CA ASN A 24 0.20 -39.01 -10.67
C ASN A 24 1.28 -37.99 -11.11
N ALA A 25 1.06 -36.71 -10.89
CA ALA A 25 2.05 -35.69 -11.20
C ALA A 25 3.30 -35.89 -10.33
N ARG A 26 4.47 -35.96 -10.95
CA ARG A 26 5.79 -36.09 -10.31
C ARG A 26 6.73 -35.06 -10.92
N TYR A 27 7.80 -34.76 -10.19
CA TYR A 27 8.94 -34.08 -10.77
C TYR A 27 9.54 -34.97 -11.87
N GLU A 28 9.84 -34.38 -13.02
CA GLU A 28 10.48 -35.07 -14.16
C GLU A 28 11.75 -34.31 -14.53
N GLU A 29 12.84 -35.03 -14.74
CA GLU A 29 14.10 -34.42 -15.21
C GLU A 29 14.05 -34.08 -16.70
N ASN A 30 13.35 -34.93 -17.48
CA ASN A 30 13.14 -34.67 -18.89
C ASN A 30 12.23 -33.44 -19.11
N GLY A 31 12.73 -32.44 -19.83
CA GLY A 31 12.00 -31.17 -20.04
C GLY A 31 10.66 -31.36 -20.75
N ASP A 32 10.54 -32.28 -21.70
CA ASP A 32 9.28 -32.52 -22.42
C ASP A 32 8.26 -33.23 -21.52
N GLU A 33 8.68 -34.17 -20.70
CA GLU A 33 7.78 -34.83 -19.74
C GLU A 33 7.38 -33.86 -18.61
N ALA A 34 8.29 -33.04 -18.11
CA ALA A 34 7.99 -31.97 -17.15
C ALA A 34 6.94 -30.99 -17.69
N LYS A 35 7.06 -30.61 -18.96
CA LYS A 35 6.07 -29.77 -19.64
C LYS A 35 4.70 -30.43 -19.73
N LYS A 36 4.65 -31.72 -20.09
CA LYS A 36 3.39 -32.49 -20.14
C LYS A 36 2.74 -32.62 -18.76
N VAL A 37 3.54 -32.80 -17.69
CA VAL A 37 3.01 -32.85 -16.32
C VAL A 37 2.36 -31.50 -15.96
N ARG A 38 3.01 -30.38 -16.27
CA ARG A 38 2.46 -29.04 -16.07
C ARG A 38 1.17 -28.84 -16.85
N GLU A 39 1.17 -29.13 -18.16
CA GLU A 39 0.00 -28.98 -19.03
C GLU A 39 -1.22 -29.79 -18.51
N ARG A 40 -0.98 -31.01 -17.97
CA ARG A 40 -2.05 -31.82 -17.36
C ARG A 40 -2.61 -31.17 -16.09
N LEU A 41 -1.77 -30.58 -15.25
CA LEU A 41 -2.19 -29.88 -14.05
C LEU A 41 -2.97 -28.59 -14.40
N ASP A 42 -2.49 -27.81 -15.36
CA ASP A 42 -3.16 -26.61 -15.85
C ASP A 42 -4.53 -26.96 -16.48
N ALA A 43 -4.61 -28.03 -17.25
CA ALA A 43 -5.87 -28.53 -17.82
C ALA A 43 -6.85 -29.00 -16.73
N ALA A 44 -6.35 -29.64 -15.68
CA ALA A 44 -7.19 -30.06 -14.56
C ALA A 44 -7.76 -28.86 -13.81
N GLU A 45 -6.96 -27.82 -13.56
CA GLU A 45 -7.43 -26.57 -12.97
C GLU A 45 -8.52 -25.93 -13.82
N LYS A 46 -8.27 -25.76 -15.13
CA LYS A 46 -9.24 -25.22 -16.07
C LYS A 46 -10.57 -25.98 -16.02
N SER A 47 -10.54 -27.31 -16.06
CA SER A 47 -11.74 -28.16 -16.01
C SER A 47 -12.51 -27.96 -14.70
N LEU A 48 -11.81 -27.76 -13.56
CA LEU A 48 -12.45 -27.47 -12.28
C LEU A 48 -13.14 -26.10 -12.28
N MET A 49 -12.52 -25.09 -12.90
CA MET A 49 -13.08 -23.73 -13.01
C MET A 49 -14.29 -23.71 -13.98
N ASP A 50 -14.21 -24.44 -15.08
CA ASP A 50 -15.33 -24.58 -16.02
C ASP A 50 -16.53 -25.27 -15.35
N ALA A 51 -16.28 -26.31 -14.55
CA ALA A 51 -17.34 -26.99 -13.77
C ALA A 51 -17.98 -26.08 -12.71
N LEU A 52 -17.24 -25.13 -12.12
CA LEU A 52 -17.78 -24.15 -11.16
C LEU A 52 -18.84 -23.25 -11.76
N SER A 53 -18.75 -22.91 -13.05
CA SER A 53 -19.71 -22.03 -13.73
C SER A 53 -21.11 -22.63 -13.80
N GLY A 54 -21.23 -23.96 -13.89
CA GLY A 54 -22.50 -24.71 -13.96
C GLY A 54 -22.99 -25.30 -12.62
N GLU A 55 -22.15 -25.34 -11.58
CA GLU A 55 -22.47 -26.04 -10.34
C GLU A 55 -23.26 -25.15 -9.37
N LYS A 56 -24.44 -25.62 -8.98
CA LYS A 56 -25.34 -24.90 -8.04
C LYS A 56 -25.22 -25.39 -6.60
N LYS A 57 -24.76 -26.62 -6.37
CA LYS A 57 -24.66 -27.21 -5.03
C LYS A 57 -23.45 -26.68 -4.28
N VAL A 58 -23.68 -26.02 -3.16
CA VAL A 58 -22.64 -25.38 -2.33
C VAL A 58 -21.49 -26.33 -1.97
N VAL A 59 -21.82 -27.55 -1.48
CA VAL A 59 -20.78 -28.52 -1.10
C VAL A 59 -19.91 -28.95 -2.27
N LYS A 60 -20.51 -29.11 -3.47
CA LYS A 60 -19.75 -29.44 -4.67
C LYS A 60 -18.88 -28.25 -5.14
N ARG A 61 -19.38 -27.02 -5.03
CA ARG A 61 -18.59 -25.79 -5.31
C ARG A 61 -17.38 -25.67 -4.37
N ALA A 62 -17.58 -25.91 -3.07
CA ALA A 62 -16.48 -25.93 -2.10
C ALA A 62 -15.43 -26.99 -2.46
N GLU A 63 -15.87 -28.20 -2.87
CA GLU A 63 -14.98 -29.28 -3.27
C GLU A 63 -14.19 -28.97 -4.55
N LEU A 64 -14.79 -28.28 -5.50
CA LEU A 64 -14.10 -27.81 -6.72
C LEU A 64 -13.01 -26.80 -6.38
N TYR A 65 -13.30 -25.77 -5.56
CA TYR A 65 -12.29 -24.81 -5.11
C TYR A 65 -11.19 -25.48 -4.30
N TYR A 66 -11.54 -26.38 -3.38
CA TYR A 66 -10.54 -27.11 -2.60
C TYR A 66 -9.62 -27.94 -3.50
N THR A 67 -10.18 -28.61 -4.51
CA THR A 67 -9.38 -29.43 -5.44
C THR A 67 -8.50 -28.57 -6.34
N ALA A 68 -8.99 -27.39 -6.77
CA ALA A 68 -8.16 -26.44 -7.51
C ALA A 68 -6.98 -25.91 -6.67
N ALA A 69 -7.23 -25.64 -5.38
CA ALA A 69 -6.13 -25.31 -4.46
C ALA A 69 -5.08 -26.41 -4.37
N LEU A 70 -5.50 -27.67 -4.35
CA LEU A 70 -4.57 -28.80 -4.33
C LEU A 70 -3.78 -28.95 -5.64
N VAL A 71 -4.35 -28.59 -6.80
CA VAL A 71 -3.61 -28.51 -8.07
C VAL A 71 -2.47 -27.50 -7.94
N GLN A 72 -2.76 -26.32 -7.42
CA GLN A 72 -1.77 -25.26 -7.22
C GLN A 72 -0.71 -25.66 -6.19
N CYS A 73 -1.09 -26.32 -5.10
CA CYS A 73 -0.12 -26.89 -4.16
C CYS A 73 0.80 -27.89 -4.85
N ARG A 74 0.28 -28.76 -5.74
CA ARG A 74 1.12 -29.74 -6.44
C ARG A 74 2.10 -29.09 -7.42
N LEU A 75 1.68 -28.02 -8.13
CA LEU A 75 2.57 -27.21 -8.95
C LEU A 75 3.73 -26.64 -8.11
N ASN A 76 3.41 -26.11 -6.94
CA ASN A 76 4.43 -25.59 -6.01
C ASN A 76 5.35 -26.70 -5.49
N ASP A 77 4.80 -27.85 -5.11
CA ASP A 77 5.59 -29.00 -4.61
C ASP A 77 6.62 -29.45 -5.64
N ILE A 78 6.26 -29.49 -6.94
CA ILE A 78 7.18 -29.86 -8.02
C ILE A 78 8.33 -28.84 -8.12
N GLU A 79 8.04 -27.55 -8.07
CA GLU A 79 9.10 -26.54 -8.10
C GLU A 79 9.94 -26.56 -6.82
N ASN A 80 9.37 -26.90 -5.67
CA ASN A 80 10.08 -27.07 -4.41
C ASN A 80 11.00 -28.32 -4.44
N GLU A 81 10.57 -29.41 -5.08
CA GLU A 81 11.42 -30.60 -5.33
C GLU A 81 12.67 -30.23 -6.15
N LYS A 82 12.53 -29.36 -7.18
CA LYS A 82 13.67 -28.83 -7.94
C LYS A 82 14.65 -28.02 -7.08
N ILE A 83 14.12 -27.17 -6.19
CA ILE A 83 14.95 -26.40 -5.23
C ILE A 83 15.75 -27.34 -4.35
N TYR A 84 15.10 -28.36 -3.78
CA TYR A 84 15.74 -29.35 -2.92
C TYR A 84 16.84 -30.12 -3.66
N LEU A 85 16.61 -30.48 -4.92
CA LEU A 85 17.55 -31.16 -5.80
C LEU A 85 18.61 -30.24 -6.42
N LYS A 86 18.62 -28.94 -6.05
CA LYS A 86 19.51 -27.90 -6.61
C LYS A 86 19.44 -27.78 -8.14
N ARG A 87 18.24 -27.99 -8.71
CA ARG A 87 17.94 -27.81 -10.13
C ARG A 87 17.36 -26.43 -10.41
N ALA A 88 17.43 -26.00 -11.66
CA ALA A 88 16.74 -24.78 -12.09
C ALA A 88 15.23 -24.93 -11.93
N TYR A 89 14.58 -23.94 -11.33
CA TYR A 89 13.15 -23.91 -11.08
C TYR A 89 12.51 -22.61 -11.60
N ASP A 90 11.22 -22.68 -11.89
CA ASP A 90 10.43 -21.50 -12.28
C ASP A 90 10.01 -20.75 -11.01
N THR A 91 10.76 -19.69 -10.68
CA THR A 91 10.50 -18.87 -9.49
C THR A 91 9.13 -18.18 -9.54
N VAL A 92 8.65 -17.79 -10.73
CA VAL A 92 7.34 -17.14 -10.89
C VAL A 92 6.23 -18.16 -10.64
N LEU A 93 6.33 -19.36 -11.23
CA LEU A 93 5.40 -20.45 -10.96
C LEU A 93 5.40 -20.85 -9.48
N TYR A 94 6.58 -20.98 -8.88
CA TYR A 94 6.74 -21.34 -7.47
C TYR A 94 5.95 -20.41 -6.54
N TYR A 95 6.08 -19.10 -6.71
CA TYR A 95 5.34 -18.15 -5.87
C TYR A 95 3.87 -18.02 -6.26
N ASN A 96 3.56 -17.91 -7.56
CA ASN A 96 2.19 -17.72 -7.99
C ASN A 96 1.28 -18.90 -7.68
N SER A 97 1.79 -20.13 -7.71
CA SER A 97 1.00 -21.30 -7.33
C SER A 97 0.56 -21.22 -5.86
N ILE A 98 1.41 -20.77 -4.95
CA ILE A 98 1.02 -20.55 -3.55
C ILE A 98 -0.01 -19.43 -3.43
N TYR A 99 0.20 -18.31 -4.12
CA TYR A 99 -0.79 -17.24 -4.13
C TYR A 99 -2.18 -17.73 -4.58
N ASN A 100 -2.23 -18.47 -5.68
CA ASN A 100 -3.48 -19.02 -6.23
C ASN A 100 -4.10 -20.06 -5.28
N ALA A 101 -3.29 -20.93 -4.67
CA ALA A 101 -3.78 -21.89 -3.68
C ALA A 101 -4.48 -21.18 -2.50
N TYR A 102 -3.88 -20.08 -1.98
CA TYR A 102 -4.50 -19.26 -0.94
C TYR A 102 -5.85 -18.70 -1.36
N LYS A 103 -5.92 -18.15 -2.58
CA LYS A 103 -7.19 -17.60 -3.12
C LYS A 103 -8.27 -18.67 -3.30
N TYR A 104 -7.90 -19.87 -3.71
CA TYR A 104 -8.85 -20.98 -3.83
C TYR A 104 -9.29 -21.54 -2.48
N PHE A 105 -8.40 -21.65 -1.49
CA PHE A 105 -8.78 -22.04 -0.13
C PHE A 105 -9.70 -21.00 0.53
N GLU A 106 -9.44 -19.70 0.32
CA GLU A 106 -10.33 -18.62 0.77
C GLU A 106 -11.74 -18.77 0.16
N LYS A 107 -11.81 -18.99 -1.16
CA LYS A 107 -13.08 -19.21 -1.85
C LYS A 107 -13.81 -20.46 -1.35
N CYS A 108 -13.09 -21.56 -1.11
CA CYS A 108 -13.63 -22.77 -0.54
C CYS A 108 -14.27 -22.50 0.83
N ASP A 109 -13.55 -21.85 1.73
CA ASP A 109 -14.03 -21.53 3.08
C ASP A 109 -15.20 -20.54 3.06
N SER A 110 -15.16 -19.54 2.16
CA SER A 110 -16.24 -18.56 1.98
C SER A 110 -17.53 -19.23 1.48
N VAL A 111 -17.43 -20.21 0.58
CA VAL A 111 -18.57 -20.97 0.07
C VAL A 111 -19.16 -21.87 1.17
N GLU A 112 -18.33 -22.49 2.01
CA GLU A 112 -18.80 -23.27 3.16
C GLU A 112 -19.49 -22.38 4.21
N LEU A 113 -18.97 -21.15 4.45
CA LEU A 113 -19.56 -20.18 5.40
C LEU A 113 -20.90 -19.62 4.93
N ALA A 114 -21.05 -19.34 3.62
CA ALA A 114 -22.27 -18.77 3.06
C ALA A 114 -23.44 -19.76 3.00
N SER A 115 -23.18 -21.05 3.18
CA SER A 115 -24.23 -22.06 3.30
C SER A 115 -24.73 -22.10 4.74
N ASP A 116 -26.07 -22.25 4.95
CA ASP A 116 -26.65 -22.60 6.25
C ASP A 116 -26.20 -24.00 6.74
N TYR A 117 -24.95 -24.31 6.51
CA TYR A 117 -24.33 -25.57 6.79
C TYR A 117 -24.19 -25.73 8.30
N LYS A 118 -25.16 -26.43 8.89
CA LYS A 118 -25.22 -26.71 10.33
C LYS A 118 -23.96 -27.41 10.82
N GLY A 119 -22.85 -26.64 10.96
CA GLY A 119 -21.81 -26.89 11.93
C GLY A 119 -20.64 -27.76 11.53
N ARG A 120 -20.43 -28.22 10.28
CA ARG A 120 -19.24 -29.01 9.93
C ARG A 120 -18.62 -28.58 8.60
N PHE A 121 -17.64 -27.73 8.67
CA PHE A 121 -16.79 -27.39 7.52
C PHE A 121 -15.99 -28.60 7.08
N LYS A 122 -16.26 -29.13 5.88
CA LYS A 122 -15.62 -30.36 5.37
C LYS A 122 -14.14 -30.16 5.07
N PHE A 123 -13.77 -29.00 4.55
CA PHE A 123 -12.43 -28.75 4.01
C PHE A 123 -11.57 -27.84 4.88
N ARG A 124 -12.14 -27.05 5.80
CA ARG A 124 -11.46 -26.02 6.59
C ARG A 124 -10.22 -26.53 7.33
N SER A 125 -10.30 -27.67 8.01
CA SER A 125 -9.14 -28.21 8.78
C SER A 125 -7.97 -28.56 7.87
N SER A 126 -8.26 -29.23 6.74
CA SER A 126 -7.21 -29.60 5.77
C SER A 126 -6.66 -28.38 5.03
N ALA A 127 -7.52 -27.42 4.67
CA ALA A 127 -7.10 -26.14 4.08
C ALA A 127 -6.21 -25.36 5.06
N ARG A 128 -6.61 -25.24 6.34
CA ARG A 128 -5.81 -24.56 7.38
C ARG A 128 -4.40 -25.15 7.48
N LYS A 129 -4.25 -26.47 7.50
CA LYS A 129 -2.94 -27.11 7.54
C LYS A 129 -2.07 -26.66 6.37
N ARG A 130 -2.58 -26.71 5.14
CA ARG A 130 -1.86 -26.29 3.93
C ARG A 130 -1.53 -24.79 3.93
N LEU A 131 -2.47 -23.96 4.34
CA LEU A 131 -2.25 -22.52 4.46
C LEU A 131 -1.11 -22.19 5.42
N LEU A 132 -1.05 -22.84 6.59
CA LEU A 132 0.02 -22.63 7.56
C LEU A 132 1.40 -23.13 7.04
N GLU A 133 1.44 -24.29 6.39
CA GLU A 133 2.66 -24.85 5.79
C GLU A 133 3.29 -23.90 4.77
N HIS A 134 2.49 -23.21 3.98
CA HIS A 134 2.97 -22.36 2.88
C HIS A 134 3.01 -20.86 3.19
N ARG A 135 2.60 -20.43 4.40
CA ARG A 135 2.47 -19.02 4.74
C ARG A 135 3.76 -18.21 4.55
N ALA A 136 4.91 -18.80 4.92
CA ALA A 136 6.21 -18.16 4.74
C ALA A 136 6.52 -17.85 3.26
N ASN A 137 5.99 -18.65 2.32
CA ASN A 137 6.23 -18.46 0.90
C ASN A 137 5.51 -17.23 0.34
N LEU A 138 4.38 -16.79 0.93
CA LEU A 138 3.77 -15.50 0.57
C LEU A 138 4.71 -14.34 0.90
N LEU A 139 5.26 -14.32 2.11
CA LEU A 139 6.22 -13.30 2.53
C LEU A 139 7.48 -13.32 1.66
N ASN A 140 8.01 -14.50 1.37
CA ASN A 140 9.18 -14.66 0.52
C ASN A 140 8.91 -14.21 -0.92
N GLY A 141 7.73 -14.48 -1.47
CA GLY A 141 7.27 -13.98 -2.77
C GLY A 141 7.22 -12.46 -2.79
N GLY A 142 6.61 -11.83 -1.78
CA GLY A 142 6.59 -10.38 -1.66
C GLY A 142 8.00 -9.78 -1.62
N ARG A 143 8.90 -10.36 -0.83
CA ARG A 143 10.32 -9.93 -0.76
C ARG A 143 11.07 -10.16 -2.06
N PHE A 144 10.79 -11.24 -2.78
CA PHE A 144 11.37 -11.50 -4.10
C PHE A 144 10.99 -10.40 -5.09
N TYR A 145 9.70 -10.06 -5.19
CA TYR A 145 9.23 -9.02 -6.09
C TYR A 145 9.68 -7.62 -5.68
N LEU A 146 9.81 -7.33 -4.38
CA LEU A 146 10.44 -6.08 -3.90
C LEU A 146 11.87 -5.92 -4.43
N ARG A 147 12.69 -6.98 -4.33
CA ARG A 147 14.07 -6.96 -4.87
C ARG A 147 14.12 -6.77 -6.38
N LYS A 148 13.10 -7.26 -7.09
CA LYS A 148 12.94 -7.08 -8.54
C LYS A 148 12.32 -5.74 -8.91
N LYS A 149 11.97 -4.87 -7.93
CA LYS A 149 11.25 -3.60 -8.11
C LYS A 149 9.89 -3.75 -8.82
N ASN A 150 9.32 -4.95 -8.80
CA ASN A 150 7.96 -5.20 -9.27
C ASN A 150 6.99 -4.95 -8.11
N TYR A 151 6.63 -3.67 -7.93
CA TYR A 151 5.85 -3.23 -6.78
C TYR A 151 4.41 -3.75 -6.81
N THR A 152 3.84 -3.97 -8.00
CA THR A 152 2.49 -4.54 -8.14
C THR A 152 2.42 -5.95 -7.57
N GLU A 153 3.33 -6.83 -8.00
CA GLU A 153 3.37 -8.19 -7.48
C GLU A 153 3.79 -8.21 -6.01
N ALA A 154 4.76 -7.37 -5.62
CA ALA A 154 5.16 -7.25 -4.22
C ALA A 154 3.97 -6.89 -3.31
N PHE A 155 3.20 -5.87 -3.68
CA PHE A 155 2.00 -5.46 -2.95
C PHE A 155 1.00 -6.60 -2.85
N ARG A 156 0.70 -7.28 -3.98
CA ARG A 156 -0.25 -8.39 -4.06
C ARG A 156 0.09 -9.52 -3.09
N PHE A 157 1.36 -9.92 -3.01
CA PHE A 157 1.82 -10.98 -2.11
C PHE A 157 1.83 -10.56 -0.65
N LEU A 158 2.29 -9.35 -0.35
CA LEU A 158 2.37 -8.84 1.01
C LEU A 158 0.98 -8.55 1.59
N ASP A 159 0.06 -8.03 0.76
CA ASP A 159 -1.35 -7.84 1.13
C ASP A 159 -1.99 -9.19 1.47
N LEU A 160 -1.80 -10.21 0.63
CA LEU A 160 -2.33 -11.54 0.91
C LEU A 160 -1.71 -12.16 2.17
N TYR A 161 -0.42 -11.93 2.42
CA TYR A 161 0.23 -12.39 3.65
C TYR A 161 -0.43 -11.80 4.90
N LEU A 162 -0.71 -10.48 4.92
CA LEU A 162 -1.37 -9.85 6.06
C LEU A 162 -2.87 -10.17 6.12
N SER A 163 -3.59 -10.02 5.00
CA SER A 163 -5.04 -10.23 4.97
C SER A 163 -5.44 -11.67 5.26
N SER A 164 -4.62 -12.64 4.89
CA SER A 164 -4.90 -14.05 5.19
C SER A 164 -4.90 -14.38 6.69
N ALA A 165 -4.30 -13.55 7.54
CA ALA A 165 -4.42 -13.71 9.00
C ALA A 165 -5.86 -13.51 9.50
N GLU A 166 -6.69 -12.79 8.74
CA GLU A 166 -8.11 -12.57 9.04
C GLU A 166 -9.02 -13.67 8.48
N TYR A 167 -8.49 -14.62 7.73
CA TYR A 167 -9.29 -15.74 7.20
C TYR A 167 -9.90 -16.53 8.35
N PRO A 168 -11.19 -16.85 8.31
CA PRO A 168 -11.84 -17.61 9.39
C PRO A 168 -11.15 -18.92 9.73
N ALA A 169 -10.51 -19.55 8.72
CA ALA A 169 -9.73 -20.76 8.91
C ALA A 169 -8.42 -20.54 9.68
N LEU A 170 -7.86 -19.32 9.69
CA LEU A 170 -6.55 -18.98 10.26
C LEU A 170 -6.63 -18.01 11.45
N LYS A 171 -7.74 -17.30 11.62
CA LYS A 171 -7.86 -16.20 12.58
C LYS A 171 -7.45 -16.58 14.00
N SER A 172 -7.77 -17.79 14.44
CA SER A 172 -7.40 -18.30 15.77
C SER A 172 -5.89 -18.40 15.99
N ASP A 173 -5.10 -18.58 14.93
CA ASP A 173 -3.65 -18.70 15.01
C ASP A 173 -2.96 -17.35 15.14
N PHE A 174 -3.66 -16.26 14.77
CA PHE A 174 -3.09 -14.92 14.64
C PHE A 174 -3.76 -13.86 15.53
N LEU A 175 -4.75 -14.21 16.35
CA LEU A 175 -5.51 -13.29 17.22
C LEU A 175 -4.64 -12.43 18.15
N ASN A 176 -3.49 -12.92 18.58
CA ASN A 176 -2.62 -12.28 19.58
C ASN A 176 -1.26 -11.84 19.01
N GLN A 177 -1.10 -11.80 17.69
CA GLN A 177 0.18 -11.43 17.12
C GLN A 177 0.41 -9.91 17.16
N THR A 178 1.14 -9.46 18.17
CA THR A 178 1.81 -8.15 18.24
C THR A 178 3.18 -8.19 17.52
N ASP A 179 3.36 -9.08 16.57
CA ASP A 179 4.64 -9.35 15.94
C ASP A 179 5.16 -8.11 15.21
N THR A 180 6.40 -7.73 15.53
CA THR A 180 7.15 -6.69 14.82
C THR A 180 7.26 -6.95 13.32
N MET A 181 7.19 -8.23 12.90
CA MET A 181 7.17 -8.60 11.49
C MET A 181 5.92 -8.09 10.77
N TYR A 182 4.74 -8.13 11.38
CA TYR A 182 3.50 -7.62 10.76
C TYR A 182 3.57 -6.12 10.50
N SER A 183 4.02 -5.35 11.47
CA SER A 183 4.20 -3.89 11.33
C SER A 183 5.25 -3.57 10.26
N ARG A 184 6.32 -4.36 10.18
CA ARG A 184 7.34 -4.22 9.14
C ARG A 184 6.81 -4.56 7.74
N VAL A 185 6.01 -5.63 7.61
CA VAL A 185 5.37 -5.99 6.35
C VAL A 185 4.36 -4.93 5.94
N ALA A 186 3.56 -4.41 6.89
CA ALA A 186 2.65 -3.30 6.64
C ALA A 186 3.39 -2.05 6.11
N TYR A 187 4.58 -1.74 6.64
CA TYR A 187 5.42 -0.68 6.11
C TYR A 187 5.83 -0.93 4.64
N TRP A 188 6.20 -2.17 4.27
CA TRP A 188 6.50 -2.49 2.87
C TRP A 188 5.28 -2.38 1.95
N ILE A 189 4.09 -2.76 2.45
CA ILE A 189 2.83 -2.58 1.71
C ILE A 189 2.56 -1.11 1.46
N ILE A 190 2.76 -0.24 2.45
CA ILE A 190 2.55 1.20 2.30
C ILE A 190 3.47 1.78 1.23
N ALA A 191 4.76 1.47 1.29
CA ALA A 191 5.71 1.95 0.30
C ALA A 191 5.36 1.47 -1.12
N THR A 192 5.05 0.16 -1.29
CA THR A 192 4.66 -0.39 -2.59
C THR A 192 3.30 0.11 -3.06
N GLY A 193 2.32 0.14 -2.17
CA GLY A 193 0.96 0.58 -2.46
C GLY A 193 0.91 2.03 -2.94
N TYR A 194 1.67 2.90 -2.31
CA TYR A 194 1.78 4.28 -2.76
C TYR A 194 2.36 4.38 -4.18
N HIS A 195 3.43 3.62 -4.48
CA HIS A 195 4.06 3.60 -5.81
C HIS A 195 3.15 3.13 -6.94
N ILE A 196 2.21 2.23 -6.65
CA ILE A 196 1.26 1.69 -7.65
C ILE A 196 -0.11 2.37 -7.62
N GLY A 197 -0.31 3.37 -6.77
CA GLY A 197 -1.59 4.06 -6.63
C GLY A 197 -2.67 3.29 -5.85
N ALA A 198 -2.31 2.26 -5.10
CA ALA A 198 -3.24 1.49 -4.26
C ALA A 198 -3.48 2.20 -2.91
N TYR A 199 -4.03 3.42 -2.98
CA TYR A 199 -4.14 4.34 -1.84
C TYR A 199 -5.04 3.82 -0.71
N GLU A 200 -6.12 3.10 -1.02
CA GLU A 200 -6.98 2.45 -0.02
C GLU A 200 -6.20 1.40 0.78
N GLY A 201 -5.31 0.66 0.12
CA GLY A 201 -4.41 -0.29 0.78
C GLY A 201 -3.43 0.42 1.71
N VAL A 202 -2.87 1.57 1.31
CA VAL A 202 -2.02 2.40 2.17
C VAL A 202 -2.78 2.83 3.43
N ILE A 203 -3.98 3.37 3.27
CA ILE A 203 -4.82 3.81 4.40
C ILE A 203 -5.16 2.64 5.33
N ARG A 204 -5.52 1.49 4.77
CA ARG A 204 -5.87 0.28 5.53
C ARG A 204 -4.73 -0.18 6.44
N TYR A 205 -3.51 -0.20 5.95
CA TYR A 205 -2.36 -0.75 6.68
C TYR A 205 -1.55 0.28 7.47
N ALA A 206 -1.80 1.59 7.30
CA ALA A 206 -1.09 2.64 8.01
C ALA A 206 -1.11 2.49 9.54
N PRO A 207 -2.26 2.18 10.21
CA PRO A 207 -2.27 1.99 11.65
C PRO A 207 -1.36 0.86 12.14
N MET A 208 -1.22 -0.20 11.35
CA MET A 208 -0.32 -1.31 11.66
C MET A 208 1.14 -0.92 11.41
N ALA A 209 1.43 -0.25 10.30
CA ALA A 209 2.79 0.19 9.95
C ALA A 209 3.34 1.24 10.93
N LEU A 210 2.50 2.11 11.48
CA LEU A 210 2.89 3.09 12.50
C LEU A 210 3.34 2.45 13.84
N ARG A 211 3.07 1.16 14.06
CA ARG A 211 3.64 0.41 15.19
C ARG A 211 5.11 0.02 14.97
N TYR A 212 5.58 0.04 13.73
CA TYR A 212 6.99 -0.19 13.42
C TYR A 212 7.80 1.07 13.71
N SER A 213 8.73 1.00 14.66
CA SER A 213 9.44 2.16 15.21
C SER A 213 10.31 2.92 14.21
N LYS A 214 10.67 2.28 13.09
CA LYS A 214 11.48 2.91 12.03
C LYS A 214 10.60 3.56 10.98
N ASN A 215 11.00 4.76 10.54
CA ASN A 215 10.39 5.44 9.39
C ASN A 215 8.91 5.83 9.57
N GLN A 216 8.41 5.99 10.79
CA GLN A 216 7.02 6.35 11.08
C GLN A 216 6.61 7.66 10.40
N GLN A 217 7.52 8.65 10.30
CA GLN A 217 7.28 9.91 9.60
C GLN A 217 6.92 9.70 8.13
N TYR A 218 7.59 8.77 7.44
CA TYR A 218 7.27 8.46 6.04
C TYR A 218 5.95 7.69 5.90
N VAL A 219 5.62 6.82 6.86
CA VAL A 219 4.29 6.17 6.90
C VAL A 219 3.19 7.22 7.00
N GLN A 220 3.37 8.19 7.92
CA GLN A 220 2.43 9.29 8.10
C GLN A 220 2.35 10.17 6.85
N GLU A 221 3.46 10.42 6.18
CA GLU A 221 3.49 11.16 4.92
C GLU A 221 2.75 10.42 3.80
N TYR A 222 3.00 9.12 3.59
CA TYR A 222 2.27 8.31 2.59
C TYR A 222 0.77 8.26 2.88
N LEU A 223 0.38 8.20 4.16
CA LEU A 223 -1.02 8.27 4.57
C LEU A 223 -1.66 9.61 4.17
N CYS A 224 -1.00 10.72 4.47
CA CYS A 224 -1.46 12.05 4.05
C CYS A 224 -1.60 12.15 2.53
N ARG A 225 -0.56 11.78 1.80
CA ARG A 225 -0.55 11.82 0.32
C ARG A 225 -1.64 10.92 -0.29
N SER A 226 -1.94 9.79 0.34
CA SER A 226 -3.01 8.89 -0.13
C SER A 226 -4.40 9.49 0.05
N HIS A 227 -4.67 10.13 1.20
CA HIS A 227 -5.93 10.88 1.39
C HIS A 227 -6.07 12.02 0.38
N LEU A 228 -4.97 12.74 0.10
CA LEU A 228 -4.97 13.81 -0.91
C LEU A 228 -5.27 13.25 -2.31
N ALA A 229 -4.65 12.13 -2.69
CA ALA A 229 -4.88 11.49 -4.00
C ALA A 229 -6.33 11.00 -4.18
N LEU A 230 -6.97 10.58 -3.09
CA LEU A 230 -8.39 10.20 -3.06
C LEU A 230 -9.35 11.41 -2.91
N ASN A 231 -8.84 12.65 -2.94
CA ASN A 231 -9.58 13.88 -2.73
C ASN A 231 -10.26 13.98 -1.36
N ASP A 232 -9.85 13.19 -0.36
CA ASP A 232 -10.33 13.30 1.02
C ASP A 232 -9.56 14.39 1.77
N THR A 233 -9.90 15.65 1.45
CA THR A 233 -9.23 16.82 2.04
C THR A 233 -9.40 16.89 3.55
N ALA A 234 -10.51 16.40 4.10
CA ALA A 234 -10.76 16.45 5.54
C ALA A 234 -9.82 15.53 6.29
N ALA A 235 -9.71 14.26 5.85
CA ALA A 235 -8.78 13.31 6.43
C ALA A 235 -7.32 13.75 6.20
N TRP A 236 -6.99 14.26 5.01
CA TRP A 236 -5.65 14.78 4.72
C TRP A 236 -5.23 15.86 5.72
N VAL A 237 -6.05 16.88 5.96
CA VAL A 237 -5.75 17.97 6.92
C VAL A 237 -5.62 17.42 8.34
N LYS A 238 -6.49 16.47 8.72
CA LYS A 238 -6.41 15.80 10.03
C LYS A 238 -5.07 15.08 10.21
N GLU A 239 -4.66 14.30 9.21
CA GLU A 239 -3.41 13.53 9.27
C GLU A 239 -2.16 14.42 9.16
N LEU A 240 -2.23 15.56 8.44
CA LEU A 240 -1.16 16.58 8.46
C LEU A 240 -0.95 17.13 9.88
N LYS A 241 -2.03 17.55 10.56
CA LYS A 241 -1.96 18.05 11.95
C LYS A 241 -1.37 17.00 12.89
N ARG A 242 -1.75 15.73 12.72
CA ARG A 242 -1.18 14.62 13.49
C ARG A 242 0.32 14.43 13.22
N GLY A 243 0.70 14.52 11.93
CA GLY A 243 2.10 14.44 11.50
C GLY A 243 2.96 15.52 12.13
N ILE A 244 2.47 16.76 12.20
CA ILE A 244 3.19 17.88 12.84
C ILE A 244 3.43 17.64 14.32
N VAL A 245 2.42 17.11 15.04
CA VAL A 245 2.55 16.83 16.47
C VAL A 245 3.54 15.70 16.74
N ASN A 246 3.50 14.65 15.92
CA ASN A 246 4.32 13.45 16.16
C ASN A 246 5.73 13.55 15.54
N PHE A 247 5.89 14.34 14.49
CA PHE A 247 7.12 14.45 13.70
C PHE A 247 7.36 15.92 13.30
N PRO A 248 7.56 16.83 14.27
CA PRO A 248 7.67 18.28 14.01
C PRO A 248 8.85 18.64 13.11
N ASP A 249 9.92 17.86 13.09
CA ASP A 249 11.10 18.06 12.24
C ASP A 249 10.87 17.61 10.78
N HIS A 250 9.77 16.91 10.49
CA HIS A 250 9.46 16.46 9.14
C HIS A 250 8.68 17.55 8.39
N THR A 251 9.41 18.34 7.61
CA THR A 251 8.94 19.58 6.96
C THR A 251 7.69 19.43 6.10
N TYR A 252 7.47 18.27 5.50
CA TYR A 252 6.31 17.97 4.65
C TYR A 252 4.98 18.35 5.29
N PHE A 253 4.78 18.00 6.56
CA PHE A 253 3.48 18.21 7.23
C PHE A 253 3.20 19.70 7.41
N PHE A 254 4.18 20.44 7.89
CA PHE A 254 4.06 21.88 8.09
C PHE A 254 3.86 22.60 6.77
N THR A 255 4.73 22.38 5.78
CA THR A 255 4.65 23.08 4.49
C THR A 255 3.34 22.82 3.76
N SER A 256 2.86 21.56 3.76
CA SER A 256 1.60 21.19 3.12
C SER A 256 0.39 21.85 3.78
N LEU A 257 0.36 21.91 5.12
CA LEU A 257 -0.74 22.57 5.84
C LEU A 257 -0.71 24.08 5.64
N GLN A 258 0.47 24.69 5.69
CA GLN A 258 0.67 26.13 5.45
C GLN A 258 0.20 26.53 4.06
N GLU A 259 0.60 25.77 3.04
CA GLU A 259 0.15 26.02 1.67
C GLU A 259 -1.36 25.89 1.51
N PHE A 260 -1.96 24.86 2.12
CA PHE A 260 -3.42 24.69 2.11
C PHE A 260 -4.16 25.86 2.76
N LEU A 261 -3.72 26.29 3.94
CA LEU A 261 -4.35 27.43 4.63
C LEU A 261 -4.21 28.72 3.80
N ASN A 262 -3.05 28.95 3.22
CA ASN A 262 -2.79 30.08 2.34
C ASN A 262 -3.69 30.08 1.09
N ARG A 263 -3.85 28.94 0.42
CA ARG A 263 -4.74 28.80 -0.75
C ARG A 263 -6.22 29.01 -0.40
N LYS A 264 -6.61 28.68 0.83
CA LYS A 264 -7.99 28.90 1.32
C LYS A 264 -8.23 30.31 1.88
N GLY A 265 -7.21 31.17 1.86
CA GLY A 265 -7.31 32.53 2.44
C GLY A 265 -7.41 32.54 3.96
N LYS A 266 -7.11 31.42 4.63
CA LYS A 266 -7.13 31.29 6.09
C LYS A 266 -5.82 31.80 6.70
N TYR A 267 -5.53 33.06 6.46
CA TYR A 267 -4.26 33.67 6.83
C TYR A 267 -4.01 33.73 8.32
N ASP A 268 -5.04 33.99 9.13
CA ASP A 268 -4.90 34.07 10.57
C ASP A 268 -4.59 32.69 11.19
N ASP A 269 -5.23 31.62 10.69
CA ASP A 269 -4.88 30.24 11.04
C ASP A 269 -3.45 29.91 10.64
N ALA A 270 -3.03 30.33 9.45
CA ALA A 270 -1.66 30.11 8.95
C ALA A 270 -0.61 30.83 9.79
N LEU A 271 -0.87 32.08 10.23
CA LEU A 271 0.00 32.84 11.14
C LEU A 271 0.11 32.16 12.51
N LEU A 272 -1.06 31.83 13.12
CA LEU A 272 -1.09 31.13 14.41
C LEU A 272 -0.29 29.83 14.35
N PHE A 273 -0.38 29.12 13.22
CA PHE A 273 0.32 27.87 13.03
C PHE A 273 1.84 28.06 12.87
N ALA A 274 2.26 29.06 12.10
CA ALA A 274 3.67 29.44 11.98
C ALA A 274 4.25 29.86 13.33
N ASP A 275 3.51 30.65 14.12
CA ASP A 275 3.94 31.08 15.46
C ASP A 275 4.17 29.91 16.41
N ARG A 276 3.29 28.90 16.40
CA ARG A 276 3.49 27.68 17.20
C ARG A 276 4.77 26.92 16.80
N MET A 277 5.07 26.84 15.51
CA MET A 277 6.27 26.17 15.03
C MET A 277 7.54 26.99 15.34
N ILE A 278 7.46 28.31 15.29
CA ILE A 278 8.55 29.21 15.74
C ILE A 278 8.80 29.04 17.25
N GLN A 279 7.77 28.87 18.07
CA GLN A 279 7.93 28.58 19.50
C GLN A 279 8.59 27.23 19.75
N TYR A 280 8.33 26.23 18.89
CA TYR A 280 8.97 24.92 18.95
C TYR A 280 10.45 24.98 18.56
N ASP A 281 10.78 25.60 17.43
CA ASP A 281 12.14 25.79 16.95
C ASP A 281 12.33 27.18 16.34
N PRO A 282 12.74 28.18 17.17
CA PRO A 282 12.93 29.56 16.73
C PRO A 282 14.13 29.73 15.76
N LYS A 283 15.00 28.75 15.65
CA LYS A 283 16.16 28.76 14.72
C LYS A 283 15.84 28.18 13.34
N ASN A 284 14.66 27.64 13.14
CA ASN A 284 14.27 27.11 11.85
C ASN A 284 13.78 28.23 10.91
N ALA A 285 14.63 28.62 9.98
CA ALA A 285 14.33 29.68 9.00
C ALA A 285 13.04 29.44 8.20
N LEU A 286 12.66 28.16 7.97
CA LEU A 286 11.45 27.80 7.23
C LEU A 286 10.19 28.35 7.87
N PHE A 287 10.10 28.36 9.21
CA PHE A 287 8.89 28.81 9.93
C PHE A 287 8.72 30.33 9.82
N TRP A 288 9.81 31.09 9.92
CA TRP A 288 9.82 32.52 9.72
C TRP A 288 9.53 32.90 8.26
N TYR A 289 10.11 32.17 7.31
CA TYR A 289 9.80 32.35 5.90
C TYR A 289 8.33 32.10 5.57
N ALA A 290 7.73 31.01 6.10
CA ALA A 290 6.32 30.74 5.93
C ALA A 290 5.44 31.88 6.47
N LYS A 291 5.81 32.46 7.62
CA LYS A 291 5.11 33.61 8.20
C LYS A 291 5.24 34.87 7.32
N ALA A 292 6.44 35.13 6.77
CA ALA A 292 6.67 36.22 5.82
C ALA A 292 5.78 36.11 4.57
N LEU A 293 5.63 34.87 4.02
CA LEU A 293 4.75 34.62 2.88
C LEU A 293 3.27 34.92 3.18
N VAL A 294 2.80 34.60 4.38
CA VAL A 294 1.42 34.93 4.79
C VAL A 294 1.23 36.43 4.84
N TYR A 295 2.17 37.18 5.43
CA TYR A 295 2.10 38.66 5.47
C TYR A 295 2.18 39.25 4.09
N MET A 296 2.97 38.74 3.17
CA MET A 296 2.97 39.15 1.76
C MET A 296 1.58 39.03 1.11
N ARG A 297 0.88 37.90 1.36
CA ARG A 297 -0.49 37.66 0.83
C ARG A 297 -1.58 38.53 1.49
N LYS A 298 -1.31 39.02 2.70
CA LYS A 298 -2.16 39.99 3.41
C LYS A 298 -1.85 41.43 3.05
N ASP A 299 -0.92 41.68 2.12
CA ASP A 299 -0.39 43.00 1.78
C ASP A 299 0.22 43.76 2.98
N ASP A 300 0.59 42.99 4.04
CA ASP A 300 1.31 43.52 5.21
C ASP A 300 2.80 43.45 4.96
N TYR A 301 3.26 44.34 4.09
CA TYR A 301 4.68 44.32 3.64
C TYR A 301 5.65 44.63 4.74
N LYS A 302 5.28 45.39 5.78
CA LYS A 302 6.15 45.70 6.91
C LYS A 302 6.47 44.43 7.72
N ASN A 303 5.46 43.63 8.06
CA ASN A 303 5.64 42.41 8.77
C ASN A 303 6.31 41.32 7.88
N CYS A 304 6.05 41.34 6.56
CA CYS A 304 6.75 40.48 5.62
C CYS A 304 8.27 40.74 5.69
N ILE A 305 8.72 42.03 5.57
CA ILE A 305 10.12 42.43 5.63
C ILE A 305 10.76 41.99 6.97
N ALA A 306 10.10 42.30 8.10
CA ALA A 306 10.59 41.96 9.42
C ALA A 306 10.84 40.46 9.59
N ASN A 307 9.97 39.60 9.05
CA ASN A 307 10.17 38.15 9.11
C ASN A 307 11.25 37.68 8.12
N CYS A 308 11.36 38.30 6.95
CA CYS A 308 12.48 38.04 6.02
C CYS A 308 13.84 38.40 6.65
N ASP A 309 13.92 39.49 7.41
CA ASP A 309 15.13 39.88 8.14
C ASP A 309 15.56 38.82 9.16
N VAL A 310 14.60 38.23 9.87
CA VAL A 310 14.90 37.10 10.76
C VAL A 310 15.45 35.92 9.96
N VAL A 311 14.83 35.56 8.83
CA VAL A 311 15.34 34.48 7.96
C VAL A 311 16.78 34.75 7.54
N LEU A 312 17.09 35.98 7.09
CA LEU A 312 18.43 36.37 6.66
C LEU A 312 19.45 36.44 7.81
N THR A 313 18.98 36.63 9.04
CA THR A 313 19.85 36.53 10.23
C THR A 313 20.26 35.06 10.50
N LEU A 314 19.32 34.12 10.25
CA LEU A 314 19.54 32.68 10.42
C LEU A 314 20.29 32.06 9.23
N ASP A 315 20.03 32.53 8.02
CA ASP A 315 20.59 32.07 6.75
C ASP A 315 20.79 33.30 5.82
N SER A 316 21.96 33.91 5.88
CA SER A 316 22.29 35.15 5.14
C SER A 316 22.30 34.99 3.62
N MET A 317 22.35 33.74 3.12
CA MET A 317 22.35 33.42 1.69
C MET A 317 21.00 33.00 1.17
N ASN A 318 19.91 33.14 1.97
CA ASN A 318 18.56 32.73 1.60
C ASN A 318 18.03 33.59 0.46
N ILE A 319 18.01 33.00 -0.74
CA ILE A 319 17.58 33.66 -1.96
C ILE A 319 16.12 34.08 -1.92
N GLU A 320 15.26 33.20 -1.42
CA GLU A 320 13.81 33.42 -1.34
C GLU A 320 13.49 34.58 -0.39
N ALA A 321 14.14 34.64 0.76
CA ALA A 321 13.92 35.71 1.72
C ALA A 321 14.36 37.07 1.14
N ASN A 322 15.51 37.15 0.46
CA ASN A 322 15.96 38.33 -0.23
C ASN A 322 14.96 38.78 -1.32
N TYR A 323 14.52 37.83 -2.14
CA TYR A 323 13.53 38.11 -3.20
C TYR A 323 12.22 38.66 -2.63
N PHE A 324 11.63 38.02 -1.62
CA PHE A 324 10.36 38.48 -1.02
C PHE A 324 10.51 39.81 -0.28
N LYS A 325 11.65 40.05 0.35
CA LYS A 325 11.97 41.34 0.96
C LYS A 325 12.00 42.46 -0.09
N GLY A 326 12.72 42.25 -1.20
CA GLY A 326 12.77 43.17 -2.32
C GLY A 326 11.38 43.42 -2.95
N LEU A 327 10.58 42.37 -3.14
CA LEU A 327 9.24 42.44 -3.65
C LEU A 327 8.29 43.27 -2.72
N ALA A 328 8.44 43.07 -1.39
CA ALA A 328 7.68 43.83 -0.40
C ALA A 328 8.01 45.35 -0.49
N TYR A 329 9.29 45.71 -0.58
CA TYR A 329 9.70 47.08 -0.78
C TYR A 329 9.14 47.68 -2.09
N CYS A 330 9.20 46.95 -3.19
CA CYS A 330 8.62 47.36 -4.47
C CYS A 330 7.10 47.63 -4.37
N ASN A 331 6.37 46.78 -3.70
CA ASN A 331 4.92 46.94 -3.51
C ASN A 331 4.59 48.12 -2.60
N MET A 332 5.35 48.34 -1.53
CA MET A 332 5.23 49.55 -0.69
C MET A 332 5.52 50.81 -1.48
N ALA A 333 6.54 50.79 -2.35
CA ALA A 333 6.87 51.93 -3.21
C ALA A 333 5.74 52.26 -4.21
N LYS A 334 5.08 51.23 -4.76
CA LYS A 334 3.90 51.44 -5.65
C LYS A 334 2.72 52.05 -4.92
N ALA A 335 2.51 51.69 -3.67
CA ALA A 335 1.41 52.16 -2.84
C ALA A 335 1.67 53.57 -2.26
N SER A 336 2.91 54.07 -2.27
CA SER A 336 3.27 55.39 -1.72
C SER A 336 2.93 56.52 -2.69
N SER A 337 2.23 57.53 -2.21
CA SER A 337 1.98 58.78 -2.91
C SER A 337 3.14 59.81 -2.75
N ASP A 338 4.04 59.61 -1.78
CA ASP A 338 5.18 60.45 -1.49
C ASP A 338 6.37 60.06 -2.40
N ALA A 339 6.82 61.00 -3.20
CA ALA A 339 7.89 60.80 -4.17
C ALA A 339 9.26 60.47 -3.52
N MET A 340 9.61 61.14 -2.40
CA MET A 340 10.86 60.86 -1.67
C MET A 340 10.82 59.42 -1.06
N LYS A 341 9.78 59.11 -0.34
CA LYS A 341 9.60 57.79 0.25
C LYS A 341 9.55 56.67 -0.79
N LYS A 342 8.96 56.95 -1.96
CA LYS A 342 8.93 56.02 -3.10
C LYS A 342 10.34 55.74 -3.65
N SER A 343 11.20 56.76 -3.69
CA SER A 343 12.58 56.62 -4.11
C SER A 343 13.40 55.79 -3.12
N GLU A 344 13.27 56.09 -1.81
CA GLU A 344 13.93 55.32 -0.72
C GLU A 344 13.57 53.86 -0.73
N LEU A 345 12.26 53.53 -0.85
CA LEU A 345 11.75 52.16 -0.88
C LEU A 345 12.23 51.41 -2.13
N LYS A 346 12.37 52.09 -3.28
CA LYS A 346 12.95 51.48 -4.48
C LYS A 346 14.41 51.17 -4.29
N SER A 347 15.18 52.04 -3.66
CA SER A 347 16.58 51.81 -3.36
C SER A 347 16.82 50.64 -2.40
N ALA A 348 15.87 50.47 -1.44
CA ALA A 348 15.93 49.34 -0.48
C ALA A 348 15.56 47.97 -1.08
N ALA A 349 14.96 47.98 -2.28
CA ALA A 349 14.54 46.77 -2.97
C ALA A 349 15.67 46.08 -3.76
N TYR A 350 16.76 46.83 -4.01
CA TYR A 350 17.95 46.35 -4.70
C TYR A 350 19.07 46.07 -3.71
#